data_7599993dd53fdc7a0e58ab28dc4c4f40
#
_entry.id   7599993dd53fdc7a0e58ab28dc4c4f40
#
_cell.length_a   1.000
_cell.length_b   1.000
_cell.length_c   1.000
_cell.angle_alpha   90.00
_cell.angle_beta   90.00
_cell.angle_gamma   90.00
#
_symmetry.space_group_name_H-M   'P 1'
#
loop_
_entity.id
_entity.type
_entity.pdbx_description
1 polymer ?
#
loop_
_entity_poly.entity_id
_entity_poly.type
_entity_poly.pdbx_seq_one_letter_code
_entity_poly.pdbx_strand_id
1 'polypeptide(L)'
;MTTKEYLQQIDDVITNGKYKDSWESLSNHKTPDWYYKGKLGIFIHWGIYSVPAYGNEWYSRSMYDKKCKEYLYHRKNYGPQNKFGYKDFIPMFKGEKFNADKWLALFKESGAKFVMPVCEHHDGFAMYDTQFNRWNATKMGPCRD
;
A
#
# COMPACT_ATOMS: atom_id res chain seq x y z
N MET A 1 22.15 -4.18 9.34
CA MET A 1 22.87 -3.94 8.07
C MET A 1 23.00 -2.44 7.85
N THR A 2 24.16 -1.99 7.42
CA THR A 2 24.42 -0.61 7.02
C THR A 2 23.92 -0.37 5.59
N THR A 3 23.76 0.89 5.20
CA THR A 3 23.40 1.25 3.81
C THR A 3 24.38 0.65 2.79
N LYS A 4 25.67 0.61 3.12
CA LYS A 4 26.70 0.03 2.27
C LYS A 4 26.52 -1.48 2.07
N GLU A 5 26.16 -2.21 3.11
CA GLU A 5 25.88 -3.65 3.02
C GLU A 5 24.63 -3.93 2.18
N TYR A 6 23.58 -3.11 2.30
CA TYR A 6 22.40 -3.24 1.42
C TYR A 6 22.74 -2.97 -0.05
N LEU A 7 23.50 -1.92 -0.34
CA LEU A 7 23.92 -1.62 -1.71
C LEU A 7 24.76 -2.75 -2.29
N GLN A 8 25.71 -3.30 -1.51
CA GLN A 8 26.52 -4.43 -1.95
C GLN A 8 25.62 -5.66 -2.25
N GLN A 9 24.65 -5.94 -1.41
CA GLN A 9 23.72 -7.04 -1.64
C GLN A 9 22.90 -6.85 -2.92
N ILE A 10 22.48 -5.62 -3.20
CA ILE A 10 21.76 -5.27 -4.44
C ILE A 10 22.68 -5.51 -5.65
N ASP A 11 23.92 -5.02 -5.60
CA ASP A 11 24.90 -5.19 -6.68
C ASP A 11 25.21 -6.67 -6.93
N ASP A 12 25.34 -7.47 -5.87
CA ASP A 12 25.57 -8.92 -5.97
C ASP A 12 24.37 -9.62 -6.64
N VAL A 13 23.14 -9.24 -6.30
CA VAL A 13 21.92 -9.78 -6.94
C VAL A 13 21.83 -9.36 -8.39
N ILE A 14 22.14 -8.11 -8.74
CA ILE A 14 22.16 -7.63 -10.13
C ILE A 14 23.21 -8.40 -10.92
N THR A 15 24.41 -8.56 -10.37
CA THR A 15 25.55 -9.22 -11.05
C THR A 15 25.31 -10.70 -11.26
N ASN A 16 24.79 -11.41 -10.26
CA ASN A 16 24.62 -12.87 -10.28
C ASN A 16 23.20 -13.31 -10.64
N GLY A 17 22.26 -12.36 -10.74
CA GLY A 17 20.87 -12.65 -11.05
C GLY A 17 20.64 -13.20 -12.46
N LYS A 18 19.53 -13.90 -12.63
CA LYS A 18 19.11 -14.50 -13.89
C LYS A 18 18.91 -13.47 -15.02
N TYR A 19 18.45 -12.29 -14.66
CA TYR A 19 18.16 -11.22 -15.61
C TYR A 19 19.18 -10.09 -15.46
N LYS A 20 19.51 -9.47 -16.58
CA LYS A 20 20.40 -8.30 -16.67
C LYS A 20 19.58 -7.08 -17.06
N ASP A 21 20.15 -5.90 -16.96
CA ASP A 21 19.56 -4.60 -17.24
C ASP A 21 19.44 -4.28 -18.75
N SER A 22 19.13 -5.30 -19.54
CA SER A 22 18.91 -5.18 -20.97
C SER A 22 17.55 -5.75 -21.38
N TRP A 23 16.90 -5.14 -22.36
CA TRP A 23 15.64 -5.64 -22.91
C TRP A 23 15.76 -7.04 -23.48
N GLU A 24 16.91 -7.40 -24.04
CA GLU A 24 17.19 -8.77 -24.50
C GLU A 24 17.09 -9.77 -23.35
N SER A 25 17.69 -9.46 -22.19
CA SER A 25 17.62 -10.32 -21.02
C SER A 25 16.22 -10.33 -20.40
N LEU A 26 15.60 -9.16 -20.23
CA LEU A 26 14.29 -9.04 -19.61
C LEU A 26 13.16 -9.68 -20.43
N SER A 27 13.26 -9.65 -21.76
CA SER A 27 12.28 -10.30 -22.65
C SER A 27 12.24 -11.83 -22.53
N ASN A 28 13.25 -12.44 -21.91
CA ASN A 28 13.22 -13.86 -21.55
C ASN A 28 12.37 -14.19 -20.31
N HIS A 29 11.84 -13.16 -19.62
CA HIS A 29 10.93 -13.39 -18.51
C HIS A 29 9.62 -14.03 -19.00
N LYS A 30 9.24 -15.11 -18.36
CA LYS A 30 7.95 -15.78 -18.61
C LYS A 30 7.05 -15.59 -17.39
N THR A 31 5.85 -15.10 -17.64
CA THR A 31 4.83 -15.01 -16.60
C THR A 31 4.54 -16.41 -16.04
N PRO A 32 4.55 -16.60 -14.72
CA PRO A 32 4.31 -17.91 -14.12
C PRO A 32 2.93 -18.51 -14.49
N ASP A 33 2.90 -19.80 -14.70
CA ASP A 33 1.67 -20.53 -15.03
C ASP A 33 0.54 -20.32 -14.04
N TRP A 34 0.86 -20.21 -12.74
CA TRP A 34 -0.15 -20.00 -11.71
C TRP A 34 -0.93 -18.69 -11.90
N TYR A 35 -0.27 -17.66 -12.43
CA TYR A 35 -0.90 -16.36 -12.71
C TYR A 35 -1.91 -16.49 -13.86
N TYR A 36 -1.51 -17.12 -14.96
CA TYR A 36 -2.41 -17.40 -16.10
C TYR A 36 -3.58 -18.29 -15.70
N LYS A 37 -3.33 -19.35 -14.94
CA LYS A 37 -4.34 -20.30 -14.49
C LYS A 37 -5.22 -19.73 -13.39
N GLY A 38 -4.72 -18.78 -12.60
CA GLY A 38 -5.42 -18.13 -11.50
C GLY A 38 -6.63 -17.33 -11.93
N LYS A 39 -6.51 -16.55 -12.99
CA LYS A 39 -7.55 -15.72 -13.66
C LYS A 39 -8.23 -14.69 -12.78
N LEU A 40 -8.67 -15.04 -11.57
CA LEU A 40 -9.31 -14.13 -10.62
C LEU A 40 -8.37 -13.85 -9.45
N GLY A 41 -8.03 -12.58 -9.28
CA GLY A 41 -7.30 -12.05 -8.12
C GLY A 41 -8.06 -10.91 -7.46
N ILE A 42 -7.78 -10.67 -6.19
CA ILE A 42 -8.33 -9.54 -5.45
C ILE A 42 -7.21 -8.53 -5.24
N PHE A 43 -7.40 -7.32 -5.71
CA PHE A 43 -6.52 -6.19 -5.44
C PHE A 43 -7.17 -5.27 -4.40
N ILE A 44 -6.46 -4.99 -3.29
CA ILE A 44 -7.02 -4.28 -2.15
C ILE A 44 -6.30 -2.95 -1.98
N HIS A 45 -7.06 -1.85 -2.11
CA HIS A 45 -6.65 -0.52 -1.65
C HIS A 45 -7.29 -0.27 -0.28
N TRP A 46 -6.50 -0.44 0.77
CA TRP A 46 -6.91 -0.19 2.14
C TRP A 46 -5.78 0.47 2.92
N GLY A 47 -6.06 1.56 3.60
CA GLY A 47 -5.06 2.37 4.29
C GLY A 47 -5.71 3.58 4.97
N ILE A 48 -4.91 4.58 5.33
CA ILE A 48 -5.37 5.80 6.01
C ILE A 48 -6.50 6.50 5.25
N TYR A 49 -6.46 6.52 3.90
CA TYR A 49 -7.49 7.10 3.05
C TYR A 49 -8.88 6.42 3.19
N SER A 50 -8.93 5.25 3.80
CA SER A 50 -10.21 4.57 4.12
C SER A 50 -10.92 5.19 5.33
N VAL A 51 -10.24 6.02 6.12
CA VAL A 51 -10.86 6.70 7.28
C VAL A 51 -11.86 7.76 6.82
N PRO A 52 -11.50 8.74 5.96
CA PRO A 52 -12.48 9.67 5.43
C PRO A 52 -13.50 9.00 4.50
N ALA A 53 -13.15 7.87 3.90
CA ALA A 53 -13.99 7.07 3.01
C ALA A 53 -14.73 7.91 1.95
N TYR A 54 -14.03 8.88 1.35
CA TYR A 54 -14.58 9.80 0.37
C TYR A 54 -13.64 9.95 -0.84
N GLY A 55 -14.19 9.88 -2.03
CA GLY A 55 -13.41 9.89 -3.26
C GLY A 55 -12.77 8.53 -3.52
N ASN A 56 -11.46 8.49 -3.44
CA ASN A 56 -10.66 7.28 -3.65
C ASN A 56 -9.34 7.33 -2.85
N GLU A 57 -8.43 6.41 -3.14
CA GLU A 57 -7.12 6.27 -2.50
C GLU A 57 -6.18 7.49 -2.66
N TRP A 58 -6.49 8.38 -3.60
CA TRP A 58 -5.78 9.65 -3.81
C TRP A 58 -6.21 10.77 -2.86
N TYR A 59 -7.10 10.48 -1.92
CA TYR A 59 -7.59 11.47 -0.95
C TYR A 59 -6.47 12.26 -0.27
N SER A 60 -5.35 11.61 0.05
CA SER A 60 -4.18 12.22 0.67
C SER A 60 -3.63 13.43 -0.11
N ARG A 61 -3.75 13.41 -1.44
CA ARG A 61 -3.40 14.51 -2.34
C ARG A 61 -4.60 15.41 -2.60
N SER A 62 -5.73 14.83 -2.96
CA SER A 62 -6.91 15.55 -3.46
C SER A 62 -7.51 16.48 -2.42
N MET A 63 -7.38 16.16 -1.12
CA MET A 63 -7.85 17.03 -0.03
C MET A 63 -7.10 18.36 0.06
N TYR A 64 -5.94 18.49 -0.57
CA TYR A 64 -5.17 19.75 -0.60
C TYR A 64 -5.35 20.54 -1.91
N ASP A 65 -5.91 19.93 -2.95
CA ASP A 65 -6.17 20.61 -4.22
C ASP A 65 -7.56 21.27 -4.22
N LYS A 66 -7.59 22.60 -4.26
CA LYS A 66 -8.83 23.42 -4.26
C LYS A 66 -9.77 23.09 -5.44
N LYS A 67 -9.28 22.46 -6.50
CA LYS A 67 -10.07 22.06 -7.66
C LYS A 67 -10.79 20.72 -7.45
N CYS A 68 -10.41 19.96 -6.42
CA CYS A 68 -10.98 18.66 -6.13
C CYS A 68 -12.16 18.76 -5.15
N LYS A 69 -13.16 17.91 -5.35
CA LYS A 69 -14.31 17.81 -4.43
C LYS A 69 -13.91 17.37 -3.02
N GLU A 70 -12.83 16.60 -2.90
CA GLU A 70 -12.23 16.15 -1.64
C GLU A 70 -11.76 17.31 -0.78
N TYR A 71 -11.29 18.42 -1.39
CA TYR A 71 -10.90 19.63 -0.67
C TYR A 71 -12.11 20.24 0.07
N LEU A 72 -13.25 20.41 -0.61
CA LEU A 72 -14.45 20.98 -0.02
C LEU A 72 -15.05 20.03 1.03
N TYR A 73 -15.08 18.74 0.73
CA TYR A 73 -15.52 17.70 1.67
C TYR A 73 -14.69 17.73 2.95
N HIS A 74 -13.37 17.78 2.81
CA HIS A 74 -12.46 17.81 3.96
C HIS A 74 -12.73 19.04 4.84
N ARG A 75 -12.80 20.23 4.23
CA ARG A 75 -13.06 21.46 4.97
C ARG A 75 -14.41 21.46 5.70
N LYS A 76 -15.43 20.88 5.09
CA LYS A 76 -16.76 20.77 5.69
C LYS A 76 -16.80 19.83 6.90
N ASN A 77 -16.09 18.70 6.83
CA ASN A 77 -16.24 17.63 7.82
C ASN A 77 -15.12 17.62 8.88
N TYR A 78 -13.91 18.11 8.53
CA TYR A 78 -12.73 18.05 9.40
C TYR A 78 -12.09 19.43 9.64
N GLY A 79 -12.57 20.47 8.95
CA GLY A 79 -12.02 21.82 9.05
C GLY A 79 -10.87 22.10 8.08
N PRO A 80 -10.18 23.23 8.24
CA PRO A 80 -9.11 23.61 7.32
C PRO A 80 -7.88 22.70 7.47
N GLN A 81 -7.22 22.40 6.35
CA GLN A 81 -6.12 21.43 6.24
C GLN A 81 -4.89 21.78 7.11
N ASN A 82 -4.71 23.05 7.49
CA ASN A 82 -3.67 23.48 8.43
C ASN A 82 -4.02 23.23 9.90
N LYS A 83 -5.25 22.85 10.22
CA LYS A 83 -5.71 22.47 11.58
C LYS A 83 -5.90 20.96 11.69
N PHE A 84 -6.43 20.35 10.64
CA PHE A 84 -6.58 18.91 10.53
C PHE A 84 -6.07 18.49 9.16
N GLY A 85 -4.89 17.90 9.11
CA GLY A 85 -4.24 17.43 7.89
C GLY A 85 -4.40 15.92 7.71
N TYR A 86 -3.83 15.38 6.63
CA TYR A 86 -3.95 13.94 6.34
C TYR A 86 -3.39 13.05 7.46
N LYS A 87 -2.25 13.43 8.05
CA LYS A 87 -1.63 12.69 9.17
C LYS A 87 -2.55 12.53 10.39
N ASP A 88 -3.52 13.44 10.55
CA ASP A 88 -4.41 13.43 11.71
C ASP A 88 -5.47 12.33 11.61
N PHE A 89 -5.62 11.68 10.44
CA PHE A 89 -6.39 10.47 10.28
C PHE A 89 -5.69 9.20 10.81
N ILE A 90 -4.35 9.22 10.99
CA ILE A 90 -3.60 8.03 11.39
C ILE A 90 -4.13 7.42 12.70
N PRO A 91 -4.33 8.18 13.79
CA PRO A 91 -4.87 7.60 15.03
C PRO A 91 -6.33 7.12 14.92
N MET A 92 -7.04 7.50 13.86
CA MET A 92 -8.40 7.06 13.58
C MET A 92 -8.43 5.74 12.77
N PHE A 93 -7.33 5.40 12.10
CA PHE A 93 -7.17 4.15 11.36
C PHE A 93 -6.77 3.03 12.32
N LYS A 94 -7.73 2.36 12.92
CA LYS A 94 -7.50 1.34 13.95
C LYS A 94 -7.61 -0.10 13.45
N GLY A 95 -8.39 -0.32 12.40
CA GLY A 95 -8.59 -1.63 11.79
C GLY A 95 -9.21 -2.67 12.72
N GLU A 96 -10.09 -2.27 13.66
CA GLU A 96 -10.65 -3.13 14.70
C GLU A 96 -11.41 -4.35 14.15
N LYS A 97 -12.02 -4.17 13.00
CA LYS A 97 -12.79 -5.23 12.33
C LYS A 97 -11.97 -6.07 11.37
N PHE A 98 -10.69 -5.74 11.19
CA PHE A 98 -9.83 -6.50 10.28
C PHE A 98 -9.50 -7.87 10.87
N ASN A 99 -9.72 -8.89 10.07
CA ASN A 99 -9.34 -10.26 10.35
C ASN A 99 -8.87 -10.92 9.04
N ALA A 100 -7.58 -11.17 8.94
CA ALA A 100 -6.96 -11.70 7.72
C ALA A 100 -7.55 -13.06 7.32
N ASP A 101 -7.76 -13.95 8.27
CA ASP A 101 -8.28 -15.30 7.98
C ASP A 101 -9.71 -15.24 7.42
N LYS A 102 -10.56 -14.39 7.99
CA LYS A 102 -11.92 -14.19 7.47
C LYS A 102 -11.92 -13.58 6.07
N TRP A 103 -11.05 -12.63 5.80
CA TRP A 103 -10.94 -12.04 4.48
C TRP A 103 -10.45 -13.06 3.46
N LEU A 104 -9.40 -13.81 3.79
CA LEU A 104 -8.86 -14.85 2.91
C LEU A 104 -9.87 -15.98 2.68
N ALA A 105 -10.64 -16.37 3.68
CA ALA A 105 -11.72 -17.34 3.52
C ALA A 105 -12.78 -16.86 2.51
N LEU A 106 -13.22 -15.60 2.64
CA LEU A 106 -14.18 -14.98 1.72
C LEU A 106 -13.62 -14.89 0.29
N PHE A 107 -12.35 -14.48 0.13
CA PHE A 107 -11.70 -14.41 -1.16
C PHE A 107 -11.58 -15.79 -1.82
N LYS A 108 -11.24 -16.80 -1.04
CA LYS A 108 -11.20 -18.18 -1.50
C LYS A 108 -12.57 -18.69 -1.94
N GLU A 109 -13.62 -18.39 -1.17
CA GLU A 109 -15.00 -18.72 -1.50
C GLU A 109 -15.46 -18.05 -2.79
N SER A 110 -15.06 -16.80 -3.03
CA SER A 110 -15.34 -16.10 -4.29
C SER A 110 -14.63 -16.67 -5.51
N GLY A 111 -13.73 -17.64 -5.33
CA GLY A 111 -12.95 -18.27 -6.39
C GLY A 111 -11.61 -17.58 -6.68
N ALA A 112 -11.25 -16.53 -5.95
CA ALA A 112 -9.96 -15.88 -6.12
C ALA A 112 -8.80 -16.81 -5.83
N LYS A 113 -7.72 -16.69 -6.62
CA LYS A 113 -6.53 -17.53 -6.55
C LYS A 113 -5.31 -16.78 -6.02
N PHE A 114 -5.36 -15.46 -6.00
CA PHE A 114 -4.32 -14.61 -5.42
C PHE A 114 -4.93 -13.31 -4.90
N VAL A 115 -4.20 -12.67 -4.01
CA VAL A 115 -4.53 -11.36 -3.45
C VAL A 115 -3.31 -10.47 -3.50
N MET A 116 -3.53 -9.19 -3.79
CA MET A 116 -2.49 -8.16 -3.82
C MET A 116 -2.93 -7.00 -2.92
N PRO A 117 -2.57 -6.99 -1.64
CA PRO A 117 -2.77 -5.82 -0.78
C PRO A 117 -1.78 -4.72 -1.13
N VAL A 118 -2.20 -3.46 -0.97
CA VAL A 118 -1.29 -2.32 -1.06
C VAL A 118 -0.43 -2.28 0.19
N CYS A 119 0.89 -2.40 0.03
CA CYS A 119 1.85 -2.30 1.12
C CYS A 119 2.10 -0.85 1.53
N GLU A 120 2.21 0.07 0.55
CA GLU A 120 2.36 1.51 0.74
C GLU A 120 1.76 2.21 -0.47
N HIS A 121 0.98 3.26 -0.25
CA HIS A 121 0.41 4.09 -1.31
C HIS A 121 1.11 5.45 -1.37
N HIS A 122 0.62 6.37 -2.21
CA HIS A 122 1.19 7.72 -2.36
C HIS A 122 1.12 8.59 -1.10
N ASP A 123 0.45 8.14 -0.05
CA ASP A 123 0.43 8.79 1.26
C ASP A 123 1.70 8.53 2.09
N GLY A 124 2.54 7.58 1.66
CA GLY A 124 3.79 7.25 2.33
C GLY A 124 3.59 6.51 3.67
N PHE A 125 2.40 5.94 3.91
CA PHE A 125 2.13 5.16 5.10
C PHE A 125 2.30 3.66 4.80
N ALA A 126 3.32 3.04 5.39
CA ALA A 126 3.59 1.62 5.21
C ALA A 126 2.60 0.77 6.03
N MET A 127 1.92 -0.16 5.36
CA MET A 127 0.96 -1.09 5.97
C MET A 127 1.64 -2.34 6.57
N TYR A 128 2.96 -2.32 6.74
CA TYR A 128 3.81 -3.40 7.24
C TYR A 128 4.89 -2.84 8.18
N ASP A 129 5.54 -3.71 8.94
CA ASP A 129 6.67 -3.29 9.77
C ASP A 129 7.89 -2.94 8.94
N THR A 130 8.49 -1.79 9.25
CA THR A 130 9.74 -1.34 8.63
C THR A 130 10.52 -0.39 9.52
N GLN A 131 11.85 -0.57 9.52
CA GLN A 131 12.76 0.36 10.19
C GLN A 131 13.05 1.63 9.35
N PHE A 132 12.78 1.61 8.05
CA PHE A 132 13.12 2.69 7.12
C PHE A 132 12.08 3.80 7.06
N ASN A 133 10.85 3.53 7.48
CA ASN A 133 9.77 4.48 7.52
C ASN A 133 9.08 4.46 8.88
N ARG A 134 9.14 5.61 9.59
CA ARG A 134 8.45 5.74 10.88
C ARG A 134 6.91 5.77 10.75
N TRP A 135 6.41 6.11 9.57
CA TRP A 135 4.98 6.16 9.26
C TRP A 135 4.52 4.77 8.83
N ASN A 136 4.28 3.88 9.78
CA ASN A 136 3.88 2.51 9.50
C ASN A 136 2.86 1.97 10.51
N ALA A 137 2.15 0.93 10.09
CA ALA A 137 1.02 0.34 10.81
C ALA A 137 1.40 -0.30 12.15
N THR A 138 2.65 -0.71 12.35
CA THR A 138 3.11 -1.29 13.62
C THR A 138 3.37 -0.22 14.69
N LYS A 139 3.77 0.99 14.28
CA LYS A 139 4.11 2.09 15.19
C LYS A 139 2.98 3.09 15.40
N MET A 140 2.02 3.15 14.47
CA MET A 140 0.95 4.15 14.46
C MET A 140 -0.37 3.53 13.99
N GLY A 141 -1.49 4.19 14.29
CA GLY A 141 -2.81 3.75 13.86
C GLY A 141 -3.20 2.42 14.49
N PRO A 142 -3.24 1.30 13.74
CA PRO A 142 -3.66 0.01 14.27
C PRO A 142 -2.65 -0.62 15.25
N CYS A 143 -1.39 -0.15 15.26
CA CYS A 143 -0.30 -0.66 16.08
C CYS A 143 -0.08 -2.17 15.92
N ARG A 144 -0.15 -2.66 14.70
CA ARG A 144 0.08 -4.07 14.33
C ARG A 144 0.53 -4.20 12.87
N ASP A 145 1.19 -5.33 12.56
CA ASP A 145 1.51 -5.77 11.20
C ASP A 145 0.35 -6.57 10.60
#